data_446e8f5c304b06fa196a04cfc714e726
#
_entry.id   446e8f5c304b06fa196a04cfc714e726
#
_cell.length_a   1.000
_cell.length_b   1.000
_cell.length_c   1.000
_cell.angle_alpha   90.00
_cell.angle_beta   90.00
_cell.angle_gamma   90.00
#
_symmetry.space_group_name_H-M   'P 1'
#
loop_
_entity.id
_entity.type
_entity.pdbx_description
1 polymer ?
#
loop_
_entity_poly.entity_id
_entity_poly.type
_entity_poly.pdbx_seq_one_letter_code
_entity_poly.pdbx_strand_id
1 'polypeptide(L)'
;MVELREATEAEYLDIIAMTNRAFREPAGQVDWKVETLIDGQRVDESLLRQDLAEPGARLLIWRDAAGAHTGHVRLDDDGDGAWYLAMLTVRPDRQDGGLGRTLLAAAEAFARARGGKRMRMTVVHQRRELIGWYERRGYTRTGETEPFPYGDDRFGRPTQAGLYFDVLEKAL
;
A
#
# COMPACT_ATOMS: atom_id res chain seq x y z
N MET A 1 -19.12 7.95 -3.71
CA MET A 1 -18.20 7.35 -2.73
C MET A 1 -17.63 6.07 -3.34
N VAL A 2 -16.37 5.81 -3.15
CA VAL A 2 -15.76 4.57 -3.61
C VAL A 2 -16.19 3.42 -2.71
N GLU A 3 -16.70 2.36 -3.31
CA GLU A 3 -17.03 1.14 -2.61
C GLU A 3 -15.85 0.15 -2.75
N LEU A 4 -15.31 -0.25 -1.60
CA LEU A 4 -14.29 -1.29 -1.51
C LEU A 4 -14.98 -2.61 -1.16
N ARG A 5 -14.63 -3.65 -1.88
CA ARG A 5 -15.02 -5.03 -1.56
C ARG A 5 -13.81 -5.94 -1.42
N GLU A 6 -13.98 -7.05 -0.76
CA GLU A 6 -12.91 -8.05 -0.72
C GLU A 6 -12.64 -8.63 -2.11
N ALA A 7 -11.36 -8.76 -2.43
CA ALA A 7 -10.92 -9.39 -3.67
C ALA A 7 -11.14 -10.90 -3.61
N THR A 8 -11.46 -11.48 -4.75
CA THR A 8 -11.53 -12.94 -4.92
C THR A 8 -10.18 -13.49 -5.36
N GLU A 9 -9.95 -14.78 -5.15
CA GLU A 9 -8.70 -15.43 -5.60
C GLU A 9 -8.47 -15.29 -7.11
N ALA A 10 -9.53 -15.27 -7.92
CA ALA A 10 -9.43 -15.06 -9.35
C ALA A 10 -8.84 -13.69 -9.73
N GLU A 11 -8.86 -12.72 -8.81
CA GLU A 11 -8.35 -11.36 -9.02
C GLU A 11 -6.89 -11.19 -8.55
N TYR A 12 -6.31 -12.17 -7.87
CA TYR A 12 -4.99 -12.04 -7.26
C TYR A 12 -3.88 -11.78 -8.30
N LEU A 13 -3.91 -12.46 -9.43
CA LEU A 13 -2.89 -12.26 -10.48
C LEU A 13 -2.93 -10.85 -11.07
N ASP A 14 -4.12 -10.29 -11.30
CA ASP A 14 -4.29 -8.91 -11.78
C ASP A 14 -3.83 -7.89 -10.71
N ILE A 15 -4.13 -8.16 -9.45
CA ILE A 15 -3.69 -7.33 -8.32
C ILE A 15 -2.16 -7.35 -8.20
N ILE A 16 -1.54 -8.52 -8.27
CA ILE A 16 -0.09 -8.69 -8.24
C ILE A 16 0.57 -7.93 -9.40
N ALA A 17 0.06 -8.11 -10.62
CA ALA A 17 0.58 -7.43 -11.80
C ALA A 17 0.50 -5.90 -11.67
N MET A 18 -0.63 -5.37 -11.21
CA MET A 18 -0.80 -3.94 -11.01
C MET A 18 0.11 -3.42 -9.89
N THR A 19 0.25 -4.14 -8.77
CA THR A 19 1.14 -3.78 -7.68
C THR A 19 2.59 -3.69 -8.16
N ASN A 20 3.08 -4.70 -8.85
CA ASN A 20 4.46 -4.73 -9.34
C ASN A 20 4.73 -3.60 -10.33
N ARG A 21 3.80 -3.31 -11.24
CA ARG A 21 3.94 -2.17 -12.16
C ARG A 21 3.98 -0.84 -11.41
N ALA A 22 3.06 -0.62 -10.47
CA ALA A 22 2.97 0.64 -9.75
C ALA A 22 4.17 0.91 -8.83
N PHE A 23 4.75 -0.14 -8.24
CA PHE A 23 5.86 0.00 -7.29
C PHE A 23 7.24 -0.10 -7.92
N ARG A 24 7.39 -0.71 -9.09
CA ARG A 24 8.69 -1.08 -9.66
C ARG A 24 8.96 -0.56 -11.06
N GLU A 25 7.92 -0.25 -11.83
CA GLU A 25 8.11 0.26 -13.19
C GLU A 25 8.09 1.78 -13.21
N PRO A 26 8.97 2.44 -14.02
CA PRO A 26 8.88 3.86 -14.24
C PRO A 26 7.56 4.18 -14.95
N ALA A 27 6.62 4.77 -14.24
CA ALA A 27 5.47 5.39 -14.86
C ALA A 27 5.93 6.72 -15.44
N GLY A 28 5.99 6.84 -16.77
CA GLY A 28 6.58 7.97 -17.47
C GLY A 28 6.26 9.35 -16.88
N GLN A 29 7.18 10.27 -16.98
CA GLN A 29 7.12 11.71 -16.70
C GLN A 29 6.91 12.20 -15.26
N VAL A 30 6.78 11.39 -14.24
CA VAL A 30 6.67 11.89 -12.87
C VAL A 30 7.78 11.33 -12.00
N ASP A 31 8.80 12.13 -11.79
CA ASP A 31 10.08 11.79 -11.14
C ASP A 31 9.99 11.26 -9.71
N TRP A 32 8.85 11.42 -9.03
CA TRP A 32 8.72 11.01 -7.63
C TRP A 32 8.26 9.56 -7.42
N LYS A 33 7.80 8.90 -8.48
CA LYS A 33 7.09 7.60 -8.36
C LYS A 33 7.99 6.39 -8.40
N VAL A 34 9.15 6.52 -8.98
CA VAL A 34 10.08 5.40 -9.11
C VAL A 34 11.44 5.83 -8.60
N GLU A 35 11.57 5.79 -7.31
CA GLU A 35 12.89 5.72 -6.75
C GLU A 35 13.42 4.32 -7.02
N THR A 36 14.54 4.23 -7.73
CA THR A 36 15.25 2.99 -8.02
C THR A 36 15.95 2.45 -6.76
N LEU A 37 15.27 2.53 -5.61
CA LEU A 37 15.79 2.04 -4.34
C LEU A 37 15.70 0.53 -4.21
N ILE A 38 14.73 -0.06 -4.89
CA ILE A 38 14.41 -1.47 -4.80
C ILE A 38 14.07 -2.00 -6.20
N ASP A 39 14.86 -2.95 -6.66
CA ASP A 39 14.62 -3.67 -7.91
C ASP A 39 13.81 -4.94 -7.70
N GLY A 40 13.28 -5.49 -8.78
CA GLY A 40 12.54 -6.73 -8.79
C GLY A 40 11.08 -6.54 -8.41
N GLN A 41 10.42 -7.64 -8.03
CA GLN A 41 9.00 -7.62 -7.69
C GLN A 41 8.74 -7.01 -6.32
N ARG A 42 7.54 -6.47 -6.12
CA ARG A 42 7.04 -6.05 -4.82
C ARG A 42 6.33 -7.21 -4.10
N VAL A 43 5.63 -8.03 -4.85
CA VAL A 43 4.83 -9.15 -4.34
C VAL A 43 4.73 -10.25 -5.38
N ASP A 44 4.62 -11.49 -4.93
CA ASP A 44 4.21 -12.64 -5.74
C ASP A 44 2.99 -13.32 -5.11
N GLU A 45 2.46 -14.34 -5.76
CA GLU A 45 1.27 -15.03 -5.28
C GLU A 45 1.50 -15.73 -3.95
N SER A 46 2.67 -16.32 -3.74
CA SER A 46 3.02 -17.00 -2.49
C SER A 46 3.04 -16.03 -1.31
N LEU A 47 3.69 -14.88 -1.47
CA LEU A 47 3.70 -13.81 -0.47
C LEU A 47 2.31 -13.27 -0.20
N LEU A 48 1.53 -13.00 -1.24
CA LEU A 48 0.18 -12.48 -1.08
C LEU A 48 -0.70 -13.45 -0.28
N ARG A 49 -0.64 -14.75 -0.62
CA ARG A 49 -1.39 -15.79 0.11
C ARG A 49 -0.92 -15.93 1.55
N GLN A 50 0.37 -15.82 1.79
CA GLN A 50 0.94 -15.83 3.15
C GLN A 50 0.44 -14.64 3.96
N ASP A 51 0.47 -13.44 3.40
CA ASP A 51 -0.04 -12.23 4.04
C ASP A 51 -1.54 -12.34 4.36
N LEU A 52 -2.33 -12.87 3.43
CA LEU A 52 -3.78 -13.01 3.60
C LEU A 52 -4.18 -14.18 4.50
N ALA A 53 -3.27 -15.08 4.84
CA ALA A 53 -3.50 -16.13 5.84
C ALA A 53 -3.45 -15.60 7.27
N GLU A 54 -2.88 -14.41 7.48
CA GLU A 54 -2.86 -13.79 8.81
C GLU A 54 -4.28 -13.38 9.24
N PRO A 55 -4.65 -13.63 10.52
CA PRO A 55 -5.95 -13.20 11.03
C PRO A 55 -6.14 -11.69 10.89
N GLY A 56 -7.30 -11.29 10.40
CA GLY A 56 -7.62 -9.86 10.21
C GLY A 56 -7.14 -9.25 8.89
N ALA A 57 -6.31 -9.95 8.11
CA ALA A 57 -5.86 -9.47 6.81
C ALA A 57 -6.98 -9.47 5.78
N ARG A 58 -7.13 -8.37 5.05
CA ARG A 58 -8.13 -8.19 4.00
C ARG A 58 -7.52 -7.52 2.79
N LEU A 59 -7.71 -8.10 1.64
CA LEU A 59 -7.35 -7.48 0.36
C LEU A 59 -8.61 -6.89 -0.25
N LEU A 60 -8.63 -5.57 -0.39
CA LEU A 60 -9.79 -4.82 -0.87
C LEU A 60 -9.50 -4.28 -2.27
N ILE A 61 -10.48 -4.43 -3.15
CA ILE A 61 -10.40 -3.97 -4.53
C ILE A 61 -11.44 -2.90 -4.81
N TRP A 62 -11.05 -1.91 -5.60
CA TRP A 62 -11.88 -0.88 -6.17
C TRP A 62 -12.03 -1.08 -7.68
N ARG A 63 -13.27 -1.21 -8.13
CA ARG A 63 -13.60 -1.18 -9.56
C ARG A 63 -14.40 0.06 -9.89
N ASP A 64 -14.18 0.63 -11.05
CA ASP A 64 -14.98 1.76 -11.52
C ASP A 64 -16.37 1.29 -12.00
N ALA A 65 -17.20 2.25 -12.41
CA ALA A 65 -18.56 1.97 -12.87
C ALA A 65 -18.62 1.05 -14.12
N ALA A 66 -17.54 0.97 -14.88
CA ALA A 66 -17.40 0.05 -16.00
C ALA A 66 -16.86 -1.33 -15.59
N GLY A 67 -16.61 -1.55 -14.30
CA GLY A 67 -16.05 -2.78 -13.76
C GLY A 67 -14.53 -2.91 -13.88
N ALA A 68 -13.84 -1.87 -14.36
CA ALA A 68 -12.38 -1.93 -14.50
C ALA A 68 -11.68 -1.81 -13.13
N HIS A 69 -10.63 -2.62 -12.94
CA HIS A 69 -9.78 -2.56 -11.75
C HIS A 69 -9.06 -1.20 -11.69
N THR A 70 -9.41 -0.39 -10.71
CA THR A 70 -8.92 0.98 -10.56
C THR A 70 -7.87 1.10 -9.46
N GLY A 71 -7.99 0.30 -8.43
CA GLY A 71 -7.03 0.27 -7.33
C GLY A 71 -7.33 -0.85 -6.34
N HIS A 72 -6.43 -1.03 -5.41
CA HIS A 72 -6.58 -2.00 -4.32
C HIS A 72 -5.71 -1.61 -3.13
N VAL A 73 -6.01 -2.18 -1.99
CA VAL A 73 -5.29 -1.97 -0.74
C VAL A 73 -5.41 -3.21 0.14
N ARG A 74 -4.35 -3.56 0.87
CA ARG A 74 -4.44 -4.51 1.97
C ARG A 74 -4.62 -3.75 3.28
N LEU A 75 -5.57 -4.20 4.08
CA LEU A 75 -5.81 -3.72 5.43
C LEU A 75 -5.77 -4.90 6.39
N ASP A 76 -5.00 -4.76 7.45
CA ASP A 76 -4.92 -5.76 8.51
C ASP A 76 -5.52 -5.17 9.79
N ASP A 77 -6.49 -5.86 10.38
CA ASP A 77 -7.04 -5.52 11.69
C ASP A 77 -6.12 -6.10 12.77
N ASP A 78 -5.31 -5.25 13.37
CA ASP A 78 -4.35 -5.63 14.41
C ASP A 78 -4.97 -5.74 15.82
N GLY A 79 -6.28 -5.49 15.93
CA GLY A 79 -6.99 -5.46 17.19
C GLY A 79 -6.90 -4.10 17.91
N ASP A 80 -7.68 -3.94 18.97
CA ASP A 80 -7.75 -2.71 19.79
C ASP A 80 -8.00 -1.41 19.01
N GLY A 81 -8.63 -1.53 17.84
CA GLY A 81 -8.89 -0.42 16.93
C GLY A 81 -7.68 0.02 16.11
N ALA A 82 -6.59 -0.71 16.15
CA ALA A 82 -5.44 -0.49 15.27
C ALA A 82 -5.63 -1.22 13.94
N TRP A 83 -5.43 -0.50 12.85
CA TRP A 83 -5.44 -1.05 11.50
C TRP A 83 -4.11 -0.73 10.81
N TYR A 84 -3.57 -1.71 10.10
CA TYR A 84 -2.36 -1.55 9.30
C TYR A 84 -2.70 -1.49 7.82
N LEU A 85 -2.15 -0.51 7.12
CA LEU A 85 -2.34 -0.30 5.69
C LEU A 85 -1.10 -0.74 4.93
N ALA A 86 -1.29 -1.58 3.95
CA ALA A 86 -0.25 -2.03 3.03
C ALA A 86 -0.76 -2.06 1.58
N MET A 87 0.16 -2.08 0.63
CA MET A 87 -0.14 -2.25 -0.80
C MET A 87 -1.16 -1.25 -1.38
N LEU A 88 -1.19 -0.01 -0.88
CA LEU A 88 -2.05 1.02 -1.48
C LEU A 88 -1.62 1.28 -2.92
N THR A 89 -2.43 0.84 -3.86
CA THR A 89 -2.08 0.84 -5.28
C THR A 89 -3.24 1.36 -6.13
N VAL A 90 -2.96 2.29 -7.01
CA VAL A 90 -3.88 2.73 -8.06
C VAL A 90 -3.27 2.48 -9.43
N ARG A 91 -4.11 2.42 -10.43
CA ARG A 91 -3.68 2.24 -11.83
C ARG A 91 -2.57 3.23 -12.19
N PRO A 92 -1.40 2.74 -12.65
CA PRO A 92 -0.27 3.61 -12.98
C PRO A 92 -0.59 4.65 -14.07
N ASP A 93 -1.47 4.30 -15.01
CA ASP A 93 -1.89 5.16 -16.12
C ASP A 93 -2.86 6.29 -15.71
N ARG A 94 -3.33 6.29 -14.46
CA ARG A 94 -4.27 7.29 -13.92
C ARG A 94 -3.86 7.88 -12.57
N GLN A 95 -2.59 7.84 -12.24
CA GLN A 95 -2.12 8.30 -10.92
C GLN A 95 -2.32 9.81 -10.68
N ASP A 96 -2.42 10.62 -11.72
CA ASP A 96 -2.60 12.07 -11.58
C ASP A 96 -4.03 12.52 -11.27
N GLY A 97 -4.99 11.59 -11.34
CA GLY A 97 -6.43 11.89 -11.11
C GLY A 97 -6.87 11.94 -9.65
N GLY A 98 -5.96 11.99 -8.68
CA GLY A 98 -6.32 11.96 -7.25
C GLY A 98 -6.84 10.62 -6.75
N LEU A 99 -6.72 9.55 -7.54
CA LEU A 99 -7.22 8.21 -7.21
C LEU A 99 -6.60 7.66 -5.93
N GLY A 100 -5.30 7.90 -5.70
CA GLY A 100 -4.62 7.47 -4.48
C GLY A 100 -5.24 8.09 -3.23
N ARG A 101 -5.56 9.39 -3.27
CA ARG A 101 -6.25 10.08 -2.18
C ARG A 101 -7.64 9.51 -1.95
N THR A 102 -8.36 9.24 -3.02
CA THR A 102 -9.71 8.67 -2.96
C THR A 102 -9.69 7.25 -2.38
N LEU A 103 -8.76 6.42 -2.82
CA LEU A 103 -8.58 5.06 -2.30
C LEU A 103 -8.17 5.06 -0.82
N LEU A 104 -7.24 5.93 -0.43
CA LEU A 104 -6.83 6.08 0.98
C LEU A 104 -8.01 6.47 1.87
N ALA A 105 -8.80 7.45 1.45
CA ALA A 105 -9.99 7.88 2.19
C ALA A 105 -11.03 6.74 2.32
N ALA A 106 -11.21 5.95 1.27
CA ALA A 106 -12.09 4.78 1.31
C ALA A 106 -11.57 3.68 2.25
N ALA A 107 -10.26 3.45 2.27
CA ALA A 107 -9.62 2.51 3.19
C ALA A 107 -9.79 2.94 4.66
N GLU A 108 -9.58 4.22 4.94
CA GLU A 108 -9.82 4.79 6.28
C GLU A 108 -11.30 4.67 6.70
N ALA A 109 -12.23 4.97 5.80
CA ALA A 109 -13.65 4.81 6.05
C ALA A 109 -14.03 3.34 6.30
N PHE A 110 -13.45 2.41 5.57
CA PHE A 110 -13.66 0.97 5.76
C PHE A 110 -13.23 0.51 7.15
N ALA A 111 -12.03 0.93 7.59
CA ALA A 111 -11.52 0.62 8.93
C ALA A 111 -12.38 1.27 10.03
N ARG A 112 -12.72 2.55 9.86
CA ARG A 112 -13.55 3.31 10.82
C ARG A 112 -14.93 2.66 11.02
N ALA A 113 -15.56 2.22 9.94
CA ALA A 113 -16.86 1.53 10.00
C ALA A 113 -16.80 0.19 10.77
N ARG A 114 -15.60 -0.34 11.00
CA ARG A 114 -15.34 -1.57 11.76
C ARG A 114 -14.68 -1.33 13.11
N GLY A 115 -14.84 -0.12 13.66
CA GLY A 115 -14.31 0.24 14.97
C GLY A 115 -12.84 0.65 14.97
N GLY A 116 -12.26 0.89 13.79
CA GLY A 116 -10.91 1.41 13.66
C GLY A 116 -10.77 2.79 14.30
N LYS A 117 -9.76 2.94 15.13
CA LYS A 117 -9.44 4.19 15.85
C LYS A 117 -8.17 4.84 15.33
N ARG A 118 -7.29 4.05 14.72
CA ARG A 118 -6.05 4.51 14.14
C ARG A 118 -5.61 3.64 12.97
N MET A 119 -4.96 4.26 12.02
CA MET A 119 -4.34 3.60 10.87
C MET A 119 -2.84 3.78 10.95
N ARG A 120 -2.10 2.70 10.80
CA ARG A 120 -0.64 2.67 10.77
C ARG A 120 -0.14 2.16 9.43
N MET A 121 1.06 2.54 9.06
CA MET A 121 1.77 2.04 7.89
C MET A 121 3.27 2.20 8.05
N THR A 122 4.03 1.50 7.22
CA THR A 122 5.46 1.71 7.08
C THR A 122 5.80 2.24 5.70
N VAL A 123 6.71 3.19 5.63
CA VAL A 123 7.22 3.76 4.38
C VAL A 123 8.74 3.80 4.44
N VAL A 124 9.40 3.39 3.37
CA VAL A 124 10.87 3.49 3.27
C VAL A 124 11.28 4.94 3.55
N HIS A 125 12.17 5.13 4.53
CA HIS A 125 12.60 6.45 5.00
C HIS A 125 13.11 7.35 3.88
N GLN A 126 13.82 6.79 2.93
CA GLN A 126 14.40 7.51 1.79
C GLN A 126 13.34 8.01 0.80
N ARG A 127 12.11 7.50 0.87
CA ARG A 127 10.99 7.95 0.04
C ARG A 127 10.31 9.18 0.66
N ARG A 128 11.05 10.26 0.77
CA ARG A 128 10.63 11.49 1.48
C ARG A 128 9.38 12.12 0.88
N GLU A 129 9.23 12.09 -0.43
CA GLU A 129 8.06 12.66 -1.10
C GLU A 129 6.78 11.85 -0.81
N LEU A 130 6.90 10.53 -0.75
CA LEU A 130 5.79 9.67 -0.37
C LEU A 130 5.39 9.88 1.09
N ILE A 131 6.37 9.99 2.00
CA ILE A 131 6.11 10.34 3.40
C ILE A 131 5.38 11.68 3.48
N GLY A 132 5.88 12.71 2.81
CA GLY A 132 5.22 14.03 2.74
C GLY A 132 3.81 13.96 2.15
N TRP A 133 3.57 13.05 1.20
CA TRP A 133 2.23 12.83 0.65
C TRP A 133 1.27 12.30 1.72
N TYR A 134 1.70 11.37 2.57
CA TYR A 134 0.89 10.88 3.69
C TYR A 134 0.74 11.92 4.80
N GLU A 135 1.80 12.68 5.12
CA GLU A 135 1.75 13.76 6.12
C GLU A 135 0.70 14.82 5.76
N ARG A 136 0.61 15.20 4.49
CA ARG A 136 -0.46 16.13 4.00
C ARG A 136 -1.86 15.53 4.13
N ARG A 137 -2.01 14.25 4.45
CA ARG A 137 -3.29 13.55 4.66
C ARG A 137 -3.54 13.21 6.11
N GLY A 138 -2.73 13.79 7.00
CA GLY A 138 -2.92 13.72 8.44
C GLY A 138 -2.15 12.60 9.12
N TYR A 139 -1.28 11.89 8.42
CA TYR A 139 -0.37 10.94 9.05
C TYR A 139 0.81 11.65 9.69
N THR A 140 1.30 11.11 10.80
CA THR A 140 2.50 11.61 11.46
C THR A 140 3.48 10.48 11.68
N ARG A 141 4.77 10.79 11.65
CA ARG A 141 5.81 9.82 12.02
C ARG A 141 5.74 9.59 13.52
N THR A 142 5.70 8.32 13.92
CA THR A 142 5.63 7.96 15.35
C THR A 142 6.98 8.07 16.04
N GLY A 143 8.08 8.12 15.30
CA GLY A 143 9.44 7.97 15.80
C GLY A 143 9.92 6.51 15.83
N GLU A 144 9.03 5.55 15.68
CA GLU A 144 9.39 4.15 15.51
C GLU A 144 9.91 3.88 14.09
N THR A 145 10.85 2.98 13.99
CA THR A 145 11.42 2.53 12.71
C THR A 145 11.44 1.01 12.66
N GLU A 146 11.42 0.47 11.44
CA GLU A 146 11.55 -0.96 11.19
C GLU A 146 12.70 -1.22 10.22
N PRO A 147 13.47 -2.30 10.41
CA PRO A 147 14.56 -2.63 9.50
C PRO A 147 14.02 -3.05 8.13
N PHE A 148 14.76 -2.70 7.07
CA PHE A 148 14.50 -3.25 5.74
C PHE A 148 14.94 -4.72 5.72
N PRO A 149 14.15 -5.62 5.09
CA PRO A 149 14.44 -7.06 5.07
C PRO A 149 15.55 -7.40 4.05
N TYR A 150 16.79 -6.94 4.32
CA TYR A 150 17.95 -7.32 3.52
C TYR A 150 18.14 -8.83 3.53
N GLY A 151 18.46 -9.40 2.37
CA GLY A 151 18.66 -10.84 2.21
C GLY A 151 17.37 -11.63 1.92
N ASP A 152 16.23 -10.97 1.87
CA ASP A 152 14.96 -11.58 1.45
C ASP A 152 14.48 -10.95 0.13
N ASP A 153 14.88 -11.55 -0.98
CA ASP A 153 14.57 -11.07 -2.33
C ASP A 153 13.08 -11.15 -2.70
N ARG A 154 12.25 -11.78 -1.86
CA ARG A 154 10.80 -11.81 -2.08
C ARG A 154 10.17 -10.42 -2.04
N PHE A 155 10.77 -9.48 -1.31
CA PHE A 155 10.34 -8.08 -1.21
C PHE A 155 11.02 -7.15 -2.22
N GLY A 156 11.75 -7.70 -3.16
CA GLY A 156 12.61 -6.98 -4.08
C GLY A 156 14.05 -6.90 -3.57
N ARG A 157 14.93 -6.42 -4.43
CA ARG A 157 16.36 -6.30 -4.15
C ARG A 157 16.73 -4.86 -3.93
N PRO A 158 17.20 -4.48 -2.73
CA PRO A 158 17.61 -3.11 -2.46
C PRO A 158 18.85 -2.76 -3.31
N THR A 159 18.87 -1.54 -3.85
CA THR A 159 19.98 -1.03 -4.67
C THR A 159 21.04 -0.33 -3.86
N GLN A 160 20.79 -0.10 -2.58
CA GLN A 160 21.71 0.58 -1.67
C GLN A 160 21.57 0.04 -0.25
N ALA A 161 22.61 0.27 0.56
CA ALA A 161 22.57 0.01 2.00
C ALA A 161 21.84 1.13 2.75
N GLY A 162 21.46 0.87 4.00
CA GLY A 162 20.89 1.87 4.91
C GLY A 162 19.41 2.15 4.71
N LEU A 163 18.69 1.33 3.95
CA LEU A 163 17.24 1.43 3.87
C LEU A 163 16.60 0.96 5.19
N TYR A 164 15.58 1.67 5.63
CA TYR A 164 14.72 1.31 6.74
C TYR A 164 13.35 1.95 6.56
N PHE A 165 12.37 1.54 7.36
CA PHE A 165 11.03 2.08 7.30
C PHE A 165 10.78 3.04 8.46
N ASP A 166 10.15 4.17 8.18
CA ASP A 166 9.46 4.98 9.17
C ASP A 166 8.05 4.43 9.39
N VAL A 167 7.62 4.43 10.64
CA VAL A 167 6.23 4.09 11.01
C VAL A 167 5.42 5.38 11.07
N LEU A 168 4.36 5.43 10.27
CA LEU A 168 3.41 6.54 10.23
C LEU A 168 2.09 6.12 10.86
N GLU A 169 1.41 7.05 11.52
CA GLU A 169 0.12 6.80 12.15
C GLU A 169 -0.83 7.99 11.98
N LYS A 170 -2.12 7.69 11.89
CA LYS A 170 -3.20 8.67 11.87
C LYS A 170 -4.36 8.17 12.72
N ALA A 171 -4.93 9.05 13.55
CA ALA A 171 -6.22 8.79 14.21
C ALA A 171 -7.34 8.81 13.17
N LEU A 172 -8.25 7.83 13.26
CA LEU A 172 -9.38 7.67 12.33
C LEU A 172 -10.66 8.35 12.84
#